data_4b105a0d04a9885d0a828c67a6f5d918
#
_entry.id   4b105a0d04a9885d0a828c67a6f5d918
#
_cell.length_a   1.000
_cell.length_b   1.000
_cell.length_c   1.000
_cell.angle_alpha   90.00
_cell.angle_beta   90.00
_cell.angle_gamma   90.00
#
_symmetry.space_group_name_H-M   'P 1'
#
loop_
_entity.id
_entity.type
_entity.pdbx_description
1 polymer ?
#
loop_
_entity_poly.entity_id
_entity_poly.type
_entity_poly.pdbx_seq_one_letter_code
_entity_poly.pdbx_strand_id
1 'polypeptide(L)'
;MYLGLDIGTSVIKAALFDEAGRECAEAAERMQLLSAPVGWCELDGDAVWGVAVRVIRSLFENSAYQPHEVRGIGVTGVMVGVWLIDAQGKLLRSPVLWNDARAQAMIDRLLETRPDLFSKIFAHSGSMMQLGCTLPVIAWLKENEPE
;
A
#
# COMPACT_ATOMS: atom_id res chain seq x y z
N MET A 1 0.31 17.44 -20.28
CA MET A 1 -0.44 16.95 -19.11
C MET A 1 0.46 16.13 -18.22
N TYR A 2 0.14 16.01 -16.95
CA TYR A 2 0.78 15.10 -15.97
C TYR A 2 -0.30 14.19 -15.38
N LEU A 3 0.03 12.91 -15.22
CA LEU A 3 -0.85 11.92 -14.60
C LEU A 3 -0.39 11.67 -13.17
N GLY A 4 -1.27 11.92 -12.20
CA GLY A 4 -1.11 11.46 -10.82
C GLY A 4 -1.85 10.13 -10.62
N LEU A 5 -1.19 9.13 -10.03
CA LEU A 5 -1.79 7.84 -9.68
C LEU A 5 -1.60 7.59 -8.18
N ASP A 6 -2.70 7.46 -7.45
CA ASP A 6 -2.71 7.09 -6.02
C ASP A 6 -3.24 5.67 -5.86
N ILE A 7 -2.38 4.75 -5.45
CA ILE A 7 -2.72 3.35 -5.22
C ILE A 7 -3.00 3.15 -3.72
N GLY A 8 -4.19 3.61 -3.29
CA GLY A 8 -4.65 3.46 -1.91
C GLY A 8 -5.19 2.07 -1.60
N THR A 9 -5.31 1.75 -0.31
CA THR A 9 -5.86 0.46 0.15
C THR A 9 -7.37 0.33 -0.03
N SER A 10 -8.09 1.43 -0.02
CA SER A 10 -9.57 1.46 -0.15
C SER A 10 -10.03 1.93 -1.51
N VAL A 11 -9.25 2.79 -2.16
CA VAL A 11 -9.57 3.40 -3.45
C VAL A 11 -8.28 3.60 -4.22
N ILE A 12 -8.29 3.29 -5.51
CA ILE A 12 -7.25 3.72 -6.46
C ILE A 12 -7.82 4.91 -7.23
N LYS A 13 -7.01 5.97 -7.36
CA LYS A 13 -7.37 7.20 -8.06
C LYS A 13 -6.34 7.55 -9.10
N ALA A 14 -6.80 8.12 -10.22
CA ALA A 14 -5.96 8.76 -11.21
C ALA A 14 -6.52 10.14 -11.54
N ALA A 15 -5.65 11.13 -11.71
CA ALA A 15 -6.02 12.46 -12.09
C ALA A 15 -5.04 13.04 -13.12
N LEU A 16 -5.57 13.86 -14.03
CA LEU A 16 -4.77 14.62 -14.99
C LEU A 16 -4.63 16.07 -14.52
N PHE A 17 -3.41 16.57 -14.64
CA PHE A 17 -3.07 17.94 -14.28
C PHE A 17 -2.47 18.68 -15.48
N ASP A 18 -2.79 19.95 -15.62
CA ASP A 18 -2.14 20.84 -16.58
C ASP A 18 -0.75 21.32 -16.07
N GLU A 19 -0.06 22.13 -16.86
CA GLU A 19 1.25 22.67 -16.50
C GLU A 19 1.21 23.66 -15.34
N ALA A 20 0.04 24.20 -15.01
CA ALA A 20 -0.19 25.07 -13.86
C ALA A 20 -0.58 24.28 -12.60
N GLY A 21 -0.65 22.94 -12.67
CA GLY A 21 -1.03 22.06 -11.57
C GLY A 21 -2.53 22.02 -11.29
N ARG A 22 -3.37 22.50 -12.21
CA ARG A 22 -4.82 22.43 -12.07
C ARG A 22 -5.29 21.03 -12.49
N GLU A 23 -6.16 20.43 -11.68
CA GLU A 23 -6.82 19.17 -12.02
C GLU A 23 -7.79 19.38 -13.19
N CYS A 24 -7.68 18.54 -14.19
CA CYS A 24 -8.44 18.61 -15.43
C CYS A 24 -9.42 17.45 -15.62
N ALA A 25 -9.11 16.30 -15.03
CA ALA A 25 -9.96 15.11 -15.04
C ALA A 25 -9.55 14.18 -13.92
N GLU A 26 -10.50 13.39 -13.39
CA GLU A 26 -10.23 12.34 -12.40
C GLU A 26 -11.05 11.09 -12.69
N ALA A 27 -10.54 9.95 -12.21
CA ALA A 27 -11.25 8.69 -12.13
C ALA A 27 -10.81 7.93 -10.87
N ALA A 28 -11.72 7.13 -10.32
CA ALA A 28 -11.43 6.34 -9.14
C ALA A 28 -12.23 5.03 -9.13
N GLU A 29 -11.65 3.97 -8.52
CA GLU A 29 -12.33 2.70 -8.29
C GLU A 29 -12.01 2.20 -6.88
N ARG A 30 -13.01 1.61 -6.23
CA ARG A 30 -12.84 1.05 -4.87
C ARG A 30 -12.10 -0.28 -4.94
N MET A 31 -11.15 -0.45 -4.02
CA MET A 31 -10.51 -1.73 -3.74
C MET A 31 -11.41 -2.58 -2.84
N GLN A 32 -11.34 -3.89 -3.01
CA GLN A 32 -11.99 -4.85 -2.12
C GLN A 32 -10.93 -5.47 -1.19
N LEU A 33 -11.15 -5.35 0.11
CA LEU A 33 -10.37 -6.08 1.10
C LEU A 33 -10.79 -7.55 1.08
N LEU A 34 -9.83 -8.43 1.35
CA LEU A 34 -10.11 -9.84 1.53
C LEU A 34 -10.85 -10.07 2.84
N SER A 35 -11.71 -11.11 2.86
CA SER A 35 -12.29 -11.58 4.11
C SER A 35 -11.20 -12.24 4.96
N ALA A 36 -10.98 -11.72 6.16
CA ALA A 36 -9.91 -12.15 7.04
C ALA A 36 -10.41 -12.18 8.50
N PRO A 37 -9.68 -12.84 9.42
CA PRO A 37 -9.97 -12.79 10.85
C PRO A 37 -10.04 -11.36 11.39
N VAL A 38 -10.76 -11.17 12.50
CA VAL A 38 -10.87 -9.85 13.15
C VAL A 38 -9.49 -9.29 13.47
N GLY A 39 -9.25 -8.06 13.07
CA GLY A 39 -7.97 -7.37 13.25
C GLY A 39 -6.94 -7.63 12.16
N TRP A 40 -7.20 -8.56 11.24
CA TRP A 40 -6.36 -8.75 10.06
C TRP A 40 -6.85 -7.89 8.90
N CYS A 41 -5.93 -7.41 8.10
CA CYS A 41 -6.26 -6.57 6.95
C CYS A 41 -5.36 -6.92 5.76
N GLU A 42 -5.94 -7.55 4.76
CA GLU A 42 -5.27 -8.01 3.54
C GLU A 42 -6.07 -7.58 2.31
N LEU A 43 -5.40 -7.51 1.18
CA LEU A 43 -6.05 -7.31 -0.12
C LEU A 43 -5.55 -8.31 -1.15
N ASP A 44 -6.28 -8.44 -2.25
CA ASP A 44 -5.81 -9.16 -3.42
C ASP A 44 -4.80 -8.27 -4.18
N GLY A 45 -3.51 -8.55 -3.95
CA GLY A 45 -2.44 -7.76 -4.56
C GLY A 45 -2.37 -7.88 -6.08
N ASP A 46 -2.77 -9.02 -6.65
CA ASP A 46 -2.83 -9.20 -8.11
C ASP A 46 -3.96 -8.36 -8.72
N ALA A 47 -5.06 -8.16 -7.99
CA ALA A 47 -6.16 -7.30 -8.44
C ALA A 47 -5.78 -5.82 -8.49
N VAL A 48 -4.81 -5.35 -7.69
CA VAL A 48 -4.38 -3.93 -7.64
C VAL A 48 -3.99 -3.42 -9.01
N TRP A 49 -3.17 -4.17 -9.75
CA TRP A 49 -2.76 -3.78 -11.09
C TRP A 49 -3.95 -3.66 -12.05
N GLY A 50 -4.86 -4.63 -12.01
CA GLY A 50 -6.07 -4.60 -12.83
C GLY A 50 -6.95 -3.38 -12.54
N VAL A 51 -7.13 -3.02 -11.27
CA VAL A 51 -7.87 -1.81 -10.86
C VAL A 51 -7.16 -0.56 -11.35
N ALA A 52 -5.85 -0.44 -11.16
CA ALA A 52 -5.08 0.72 -11.63
C ALA A 52 -5.22 0.92 -13.14
N VAL A 53 -5.13 -0.16 -13.92
CA VAL A 53 -5.31 -0.11 -15.37
C VAL A 53 -6.72 0.35 -15.74
N ARG A 54 -7.78 -0.15 -15.07
CA ARG A 54 -9.16 0.26 -15.35
C ARG A 54 -9.38 1.73 -15.01
N VAL A 55 -8.85 2.20 -13.89
CA VAL A 55 -8.95 3.60 -13.46
C VAL A 55 -8.30 4.52 -14.49
N ILE A 56 -7.08 4.19 -14.96
CA ILE A 56 -6.39 4.98 -15.99
C ILE A 56 -7.17 4.97 -17.31
N ARG A 57 -7.71 3.83 -17.73
CA ARG A 57 -8.53 3.75 -18.94
C ARG A 57 -9.79 4.59 -18.82
N SER A 58 -10.53 4.44 -17.71
CA SER A 58 -11.73 5.20 -17.43
C SER A 58 -11.47 6.72 -17.43
N LEU A 59 -10.31 7.14 -16.91
CA LEU A 59 -9.90 8.54 -16.91
C LEU A 59 -9.86 9.11 -18.33
N PHE A 60 -9.25 8.42 -19.27
CA PHE A 60 -9.15 8.87 -20.66
C PHE A 60 -10.45 8.70 -21.44
N GLU A 61 -11.19 7.61 -21.23
CA GLU A 61 -12.48 7.37 -21.89
C GLU A 61 -13.53 8.42 -21.51
N ASN A 62 -13.46 8.96 -20.29
CA ASN A 62 -14.42 9.96 -19.78
C ASN A 62 -13.89 11.39 -19.78
N SER A 63 -12.79 11.66 -20.46
CA SER A 63 -12.20 13.00 -20.58
C SER A 63 -11.97 13.39 -22.04
N ALA A 64 -11.66 14.66 -22.27
CA ALA A 64 -11.30 15.17 -23.60
C ALA A 64 -9.81 14.93 -23.94
N TYR A 65 -9.03 14.38 -23.01
CA TYR A 65 -7.58 14.23 -23.13
C TYR A 65 -7.18 12.86 -23.68
N GLN A 66 -5.98 12.79 -24.26
CA GLN A 66 -5.48 11.58 -24.87
C GLN A 66 -4.19 11.09 -24.15
N PRO A 67 -3.95 9.76 -24.07
CA PRO A 67 -2.75 9.23 -23.40
C PRO A 67 -1.42 9.80 -23.91
N HIS A 68 -1.32 10.14 -25.19
CA HIS A 68 -0.10 10.68 -25.80
C HIS A 68 0.21 12.12 -25.35
N GLU A 69 -0.72 12.82 -24.72
CA GLU A 69 -0.51 14.16 -24.14
C GLU A 69 0.16 14.10 -22.77
N VAL A 70 0.28 12.91 -22.14
CA VAL A 70 0.91 12.72 -20.85
C VAL A 70 2.42 12.78 -20.99
N ARG A 71 3.05 13.77 -20.32
CA ARG A 71 4.50 14.02 -20.33
C ARG A 71 5.23 13.39 -19.15
N GLY A 72 4.50 13.06 -18.10
CA GLY A 72 5.05 12.44 -16.90
C GLY A 72 3.98 11.84 -16.02
N ILE A 73 4.36 10.80 -15.26
CA ILE A 73 3.49 10.10 -14.32
C ILE A 73 4.11 10.20 -12.94
N GLY A 74 3.34 10.68 -11.96
CA GLY A 74 3.65 10.61 -10.54
C GLY A 74 2.83 9.51 -9.89
N VAL A 75 3.48 8.65 -9.11
CA VAL A 75 2.81 7.56 -8.42
C VAL A 75 2.99 7.72 -6.91
N THR A 76 1.89 7.57 -6.19
CA THR A 76 1.88 7.41 -4.73
C THR A 76 1.02 6.20 -4.36
N GLY A 77 1.07 5.77 -3.11
CA GLY A 77 0.26 4.66 -2.66
C GLY A 77 0.49 4.34 -1.19
N VAL A 78 -0.01 3.19 -0.77
CA VAL A 78 0.19 2.70 0.59
C VAL A 78 1.69 2.51 0.89
N MET A 79 2.14 3.08 2.01
CA MET A 79 3.57 3.14 2.33
C MET A 79 4.02 2.10 3.36
N VAL A 80 3.13 1.55 4.15
CA VAL A 80 3.44 0.67 5.28
C VAL A 80 2.69 -0.65 5.09
N GLY A 81 3.14 -1.70 5.74
CA GLY A 81 2.64 -3.06 5.55
C GLY A 81 3.70 -3.96 4.95
N VAL A 82 3.30 -5.12 4.44
CA VAL A 82 4.22 -6.12 3.89
C VAL A 82 3.71 -6.64 2.55
N TRP A 83 4.53 -6.46 1.52
CA TRP A 83 4.34 -7.00 0.19
C TRP A 83 5.52 -7.92 -0.12
N LEU A 84 5.33 -9.23 0.05
CA LEU A 84 6.37 -10.21 -0.23
C LEU A 84 6.30 -10.63 -1.70
N ILE A 85 7.41 -10.47 -2.39
CA ILE A 85 7.55 -10.86 -3.80
C ILE A 85 8.75 -11.79 -3.98
N ASP A 86 8.67 -12.68 -4.96
CA ASP A 86 9.79 -13.51 -5.39
C ASP A 86 10.75 -12.72 -6.30
N ALA A 87 11.80 -13.39 -6.76
CA ALA A 87 12.80 -12.82 -7.66
C ALA A 87 12.22 -12.42 -9.05
N GLN A 88 11.06 -12.91 -9.41
CA GLN A 88 10.33 -12.59 -10.63
C GLN A 88 9.29 -11.49 -10.43
N GLY A 89 9.16 -10.97 -9.19
CA GLY A 89 8.20 -9.93 -8.83
C GLY A 89 6.78 -10.45 -8.58
N LYS A 90 6.58 -11.76 -8.48
CA LYS A 90 5.28 -12.36 -8.18
C LYS A 90 5.04 -12.33 -6.66
N LEU A 91 3.82 -12.04 -6.27
CA LEU A 91 3.42 -12.10 -4.86
C LEU A 91 3.52 -13.52 -4.31
N LEU A 92 4.17 -13.65 -3.15
CA LEU A 92 4.25 -14.91 -2.40
C LEU A 92 2.98 -15.18 -1.58
N ARG A 93 2.29 -14.10 -1.21
CA ARG A 93 1.03 -14.14 -0.47
C ARG A 93 0.26 -12.83 -0.63
N SER A 94 -0.97 -12.79 -0.15
CA SER A 94 -1.75 -11.56 -0.03
C SER A 94 -1.02 -10.53 0.83
N PRO A 95 -0.90 -9.28 0.35
CA PRO A 95 -0.26 -8.21 1.12
C PRO A 95 -0.96 -7.94 2.44
N VAL A 96 -0.15 -7.77 3.50
CA VAL A 96 -0.60 -7.34 4.83
C VAL A 96 -0.57 -5.82 4.87
N LEU A 97 -1.69 -5.19 5.22
CA LEU A 97 -1.83 -3.74 5.15
C LEU A 97 -1.37 -3.04 6.43
N TRP A 98 -1.21 -1.74 6.36
CA TRP A 98 -0.71 -0.85 7.42
C TRP A 98 -1.58 -0.85 8.69
N ASN A 99 -2.85 -1.17 8.59
CA ASN A 99 -3.80 -1.22 9.70
C ASN A 99 -4.05 -2.64 10.23
N ASP A 100 -3.21 -3.61 9.84
CA ASP A 100 -3.28 -4.98 10.31
C ASP A 100 -2.77 -5.12 11.73
N ALA A 101 -3.53 -5.79 12.58
CA ALA A 101 -3.24 -5.93 14.00
C ALA A 101 -2.65 -7.30 14.40
N ARG A 102 -2.36 -8.21 13.43
CA ARG A 102 -1.88 -9.57 13.74
C ARG A 102 -0.61 -9.61 14.58
N ALA A 103 0.27 -8.63 14.43
CA ALA A 103 1.52 -8.53 15.17
C ALA A 103 1.40 -7.85 16.55
N GLN A 104 0.20 -7.47 17.02
CA GLN A 104 0.02 -6.74 18.27
C GLN A 104 0.62 -7.48 19.47
N ALA A 105 0.28 -8.77 19.64
CA ALA A 105 0.79 -9.56 20.77
C ALA A 105 2.33 -9.69 20.76
N MET A 106 2.95 -9.68 19.57
CA MET A 106 4.40 -9.66 19.44
C MET A 106 4.99 -8.31 19.87
N ILE A 107 4.36 -7.21 19.49
CA ILE A 107 4.77 -5.86 19.89
C ILE A 107 4.70 -5.73 21.42
N ASP A 108 3.60 -6.17 22.04
CA ASP A 108 3.41 -6.13 23.49
C ASP A 108 4.49 -6.93 24.22
N ARG A 109 4.77 -8.14 23.76
CA ARG A 109 5.86 -8.99 24.28
C ARG A 109 7.24 -8.33 24.14
N LEU A 110 7.49 -7.64 23.04
CA LEU A 110 8.75 -6.92 22.83
C LEU A 110 8.88 -5.71 23.76
N LEU A 111 7.79 -4.98 24.02
CA LEU A 111 7.77 -3.86 24.97
C LEU A 111 8.07 -4.32 26.39
N GLU A 112 7.51 -5.47 26.81
CA GLU A 112 7.75 -6.04 28.12
C GLU A 112 9.17 -6.56 28.30
N THR A 113 9.70 -7.28 27.31
CA THR A 113 10.98 -7.97 27.41
C THR A 113 12.18 -7.11 27.01
N ARG A 114 11.97 -6.06 26.20
CA ARG A 114 13.00 -5.17 25.66
C ARG A 114 12.50 -3.72 25.61
N PRO A 115 12.27 -3.09 26.77
CA PRO A 115 11.64 -1.76 26.84
C PRO A 115 12.45 -0.65 26.15
N ASP A 116 13.75 -0.83 25.98
CA ASP A 116 14.65 0.12 25.29
C ASP A 116 14.65 -0.03 23.77
N LEU A 117 14.09 -1.12 23.23
CA LEU A 117 14.13 -1.43 21.79
C LEU A 117 13.44 -0.35 20.96
N PHE A 118 12.28 0.09 21.37
CA PHE A 118 11.49 1.09 20.63
C PHE A 118 12.19 2.44 20.58
N SER A 119 12.77 2.88 21.70
CA SER A 119 13.58 4.10 21.75
C SER A 119 14.80 4.02 20.83
N LYS A 120 15.46 2.86 20.78
CA LYS A 120 16.60 2.63 19.88
C LYS A 120 16.18 2.65 18.42
N ILE A 121 15.08 2.00 18.07
CA ILE A 121 14.53 2.02 16.71
C ILE A 121 14.23 3.46 16.31
N PHE A 122 13.52 4.22 17.16
CA PHE A 122 13.20 5.61 16.88
C PHE A 122 14.46 6.47 16.70
N ALA A 123 15.45 6.31 17.55
CA ALA A 123 16.71 7.07 17.47
C ALA A 123 17.47 6.81 16.16
N HIS A 124 17.34 5.63 15.54
CA HIS A 124 18.01 5.27 14.29
C HIS A 124 17.20 5.55 13.03
N SER A 125 15.88 5.41 13.11
CA SER A 125 15.00 5.49 11.94
C SER A 125 14.14 6.76 11.87
N GLY A 126 14.01 7.49 13.00
CA GLY A 126 13.06 8.60 13.13
C GLY A 126 11.59 8.16 13.08
N SER A 127 11.31 6.85 13.09
CA SER A 127 9.97 6.28 12.98
C SER A 127 9.64 5.42 14.18
N MET A 128 8.40 5.52 14.67
CA MET A 128 7.91 4.67 15.75
C MET A 128 7.47 3.31 15.21
N MET A 129 7.78 2.26 15.96
CA MET A 129 7.20 0.94 15.71
C MET A 129 5.75 0.92 16.19
N GLN A 130 4.84 0.58 15.30
CA GLN A 130 3.40 0.50 15.54
C GLN A 130 2.77 -0.65 14.74
N LEU A 131 1.47 -0.85 14.93
CA LEU A 131 0.69 -1.80 14.14
C LEU A 131 0.90 -1.60 12.64
N GLY A 132 0.87 -2.69 11.90
CA GLY A 132 1.05 -2.68 10.45
C GLY A 132 2.45 -2.31 9.96
N CYS A 133 3.37 -1.92 10.86
CA CYS A 133 4.77 -1.71 10.47
C CYS A 133 5.38 -3.00 9.91
N THR A 134 6.21 -2.86 8.90
CA THR A 134 6.82 -3.97 8.18
C THR A 134 7.59 -4.93 9.10
N LEU A 135 8.39 -4.40 10.03
CA LEU A 135 9.28 -5.22 10.86
C LEU A 135 8.53 -6.20 11.78
N PRO A 136 7.54 -5.77 12.61
CA PRO A 136 6.81 -6.71 13.45
C PRO A 136 5.93 -7.67 12.63
N VAL A 137 5.39 -7.25 11.50
CA VAL A 137 4.62 -8.14 10.61
C VAL A 137 5.51 -9.22 10.00
N ILE A 138 6.71 -8.88 9.52
CA ILE A 138 7.67 -9.88 9.01
C ILE A 138 8.07 -10.85 10.12
N ALA A 139 8.32 -10.36 11.34
CA ALA A 139 8.66 -11.23 12.47
C ALA A 139 7.50 -12.19 12.79
N TRP A 140 6.25 -11.68 12.78
CA TRP A 140 5.06 -12.51 12.96
C TRP A 140 4.92 -13.56 11.85
N LEU A 141 5.08 -13.18 10.59
CA LEU A 141 5.02 -14.11 9.45
C LEU A 141 6.06 -15.21 9.59
N LYS A 142 7.27 -14.87 9.97
CA LYS A 142 8.35 -15.85 10.19
C LYS A 142 8.05 -16.85 11.30
N GLU A 143 7.31 -16.46 12.35
CA GLU A 143 6.90 -17.35 13.44
C GLU A 143 5.67 -18.20 13.07
N ASN A 144 4.75 -17.68 12.27
CA ASN A 144 3.44 -18.29 12.06
C ASN A 144 3.21 -18.83 10.63
N GLU A 145 3.97 -18.35 9.66
CA GLU A 145 3.91 -18.76 8.24
C GLU A 145 5.36 -18.94 7.72
N PRO A 146 6.13 -19.91 8.22
CA PRO A 146 7.57 -20.03 7.94
C PRO A 146 7.92 -20.56 6.54
N GLU A 147 6.94 -20.99 5.73
CA GLU A 147 7.12 -21.59 4.39
C GLU A 147 7.40 -20.61 3.27
#